data_62d02eee981b7acadb33c1f8757ee614
#
_entry.id   62d02eee981b7acadb33c1f8757ee614
#
_cell.length_a   1.000
_cell.length_b   1.000
_cell.length_c   1.000
_cell.angle_alpha   90.00
_cell.angle_beta   90.00
_cell.angle_gamma   90.00
#
_symmetry.space_group_name_H-M   'P 1'
#
loop_
_entity.id
_entity.type
_entity.pdbx_description
1 polymer ?
#
loop_
_entity_poly.entity_id
_entity_poly.type
_entity_poly.pdbx_seq_one_letter_code
_entity_poly.pdbx_strand_id
1 'polypeptide(L)'
;MGIRILALLLWSAVAAHAQGAPDPSGHWEGGIDTPEGSIGVVVDLTTNNDGQIAGTIGVPPQNLRGFPLVIESADGRALTFRFRGAPGNRVFQGVLADDGVSMSGDFIQSGFTMHFALSRTGAAQIDPPIKSAPIAKELEGPWSATLEGTYQNGIKRQVFLTLANEPDGSSTGTVFNPGDGLEVPIASIKQDASSITLDLKAVGGAYSGRVNAEGTEIVGTFIQGTAVLPLTFRRSTGNTR
;
A
#
# COMPACT_ATOMS: atom_id res chain seq x y z
N MET A 1 59.90 -45.24 38.31
CA MET A 1 58.80 -45.64 37.34
C MET A 1 57.68 -44.64 37.55
N GLY A 2 57.70 -43.56 36.79
CA GLY A 2 56.77 -42.44 36.95
C GLY A 2 55.70 -42.48 35.86
N ILE A 3 54.45 -42.56 36.26
CA ILE A 3 53.28 -42.53 35.40
C ILE A 3 52.92 -41.09 35.13
N ARG A 4 53.03 -40.65 33.87
CA ARG A 4 52.55 -39.32 33.42
C ARG A 4 51.08 -39.48 32.95
N ILE A 5 50.19 -38.86 33.71
CA ILE A 5 48.77 -38.76 33.33
C ILE A 5 48.63 -37.59 32.38
N LEU A 6 48.27 -37.88 31.12
CA LEU A 6 47.98 -36.87 30.09
C LEU A 6 46.50 -36.53 30.20
N ALA A 7 46.17 -35.31 30.68
CA ALA A 7 44.79 -34.80 30.71
C ALA A 7 44.42 -34.23 29.34
N LEU A 8 43.53 -34.93 28.62
CA LEU A 8 42.88 -34.44 27.38
C LEU A 8 41.78 -33.40 27.78
N LEU A 9 42.01 -32.14 27.50
CA LEU A 9 40.97 -31.09 27.54
C LEU A 9 40.13 -31.17 26.25
N LEU A 10 38.93 -31.73 26.37
CA LEU A 10 37.90 -31.65 25.30
C LEU A 10 37.32 -30.22 25.27
N TRP A 11 37.71 -29.49 24.29
CA TRP A 11 37.08 -28.18 23.99
C TRP A 11 35.81 -28.46 23.18
N SER A 12 34.65 -28.35 23.82
CA SER A 12 33.36 -28.39 23.16
C SER A 12 33.14 -27.07 22.41
N ALA A 13 33.33 -27.05 21.11
CA ALA A 13 32.93 -25.93 20.28
C ALA A 13 31.37 -25.87 20.22
N VAL A 14 30.79 -24.95 20.95
CA VAL A 14 29.36 -24.60 20.76
C VAL A 14 29.27 -23.90 19.42
N ALA A 15 28.75 -24.61 18.41
CA ALA A 15 28.38 -24.03 17.13
C ALA A 15 27.21 -23.05 17.39
N ALA A 16 27.50 -21.76 17.41
CA ALA A 16 26.48 -20.75 17.34
C ALA A 16 25.79 -20.88 15.99
N HIS A 17 24.59 -21.44 15.97
CA HIS A 17 23.73 -21.39 14.80
C HIS A 17 23.38 -19.92 14.63
N ALA A 18 23.86 -19.30 13.57
CA ALA A 18 23.35 -18.03 13.10
C ALA A 18 21.88 -18.29 12.71
N GLN A 19 20.95 -17.99 13.60
CA GLN A 19 19.54 -17.97 13.27
C GLN A 19 19.39 -16.88 12.22
N GLY A 20 18.94 -17.27 11.02
CA GLY A 20 18.58 -16.30 9.98
C GLY A 20 17.55 -15.33 10.54
N ALA A 21 17.52 -14.10 10.01
CA ALA A 21 16.51 -13.13 10.41
C ALA A 21 15.11 -13.75 10.31
N PRO A 22 14.22 -13.53 11.30
CA PRO A 22 12.86 -14.07 11.24
C PRO A 22 12.12 -13.50 10.03
N ASP A 23 11.36 -14.37 9.35
CA ASP A 23 10.55 -13.97 8.20
C ASP A 23 9.40 -13.03 8.65
N PRO A 24 9.28 -11.81 8.08
CA PRO A 24 8.21 -10.87 8.41
C PRO A 24 6.86 -11.24 7.81
N SER A 25 6.78 -12.27 6.98
CA SER A 25 5.52 -12.69 6.32
C SER A 25 4.44 -13.02 7.33
N GLY A 26 3.23 -12.53 7.11
CA GLY A 26 2.07 -12.78 7.96
C GLY A 26 1.02 -11.68 7.89
N HIS A 27 -0.07 -11.95 8.59
CA HIS A 27 -1.11 -10.99 8.90
C HIS A 27 -0.83 -10.40 10.28
N TRP A 28 -0.72 -9.09 10.33
CA TRP A 28 -0.32 -8.33 11.51
C TRP A 28 -1.43 -7.36 11.90
N GLU A 29 -1.80 -7.36 13.16
CA GLU A 29 -2.80 -6.45 13.71
C GLU A 29 -2.23 -5.68 14.90
N GLY A 30 -2.64 -4.42 15.03
CA GLY A 30 -2.22 -3.57 16.13
C GLY A 30 -2.62 -2.13 15.95
N GLY A 31 -1.80 -1.20 16.43
CA GLY A 31 -2.15 0.21 16.37
C GLY A 31 -0.96 1.15 16.37
N ILE A 32 -1.27 2.39 16.02
CA ILE A 32 -0.39 3.55 16.13
C ILE A 32 -0.91 4.39 17.29
N ASP A 33 -0.04 4.68 18.25
CA ASP A 33 -0.39 5.49 19.42
C ASP A 33 -0.38 6.97 19.06
N THR A 34 -1.53 7.60 19.13
CA THR A 34 -1.69 9.04 18.89
C THR A 34 -2.11 9.76 20.17
N PRO A 35 -1.97 11.09 20.26
CA PRO A 35 -2.45 11.84 21.42
C PRO A 35 -3.94 11.67 21.71
N GLU A 36 -4.73 11.28 20.69
CA GLU A 36 -6.18 11.11 20.77
C GLU A 36 -6.60 9.65 21.05
N GLY A 37 -5.61 8.74 21.13
CA GLY A 37 -5.83 7.30 21.32
C GLY A 37 -5.13 6.46 20.27
N SER A 38 -5.31 5.14 20.31
CA SER A 38 -4.68 4.24 19.35
C SER A 38 -5.53 4.11 18.08
N ILE A 39 -4.88 4.28 16.91
CA ILE A 39 -5.50 4.03 15.60
C ILE A 39 -5.16 2.61 15.16
N GLY A 40 -6.18 1.76 15.05
CA GLY A 40 -6.03 0.39 14.58
C GLY A 40 -5.50 0.30 13.16
N VAL A 41 -4.48 -0.53 12.96
CA VAL A 41 -3.91 -0.84 11.64
C VAL A 41 -3.77 -2.34 11.45
N VAL A 42 -3.87 -2.75 10.19
CA VAL A 42 -3.65 -4.12 9.73
C VAL A 42 -2.58 -4.09 8.66
N VAL A 43 -1.56 -4.94 8.79
CA VAL A 43 -0.48 -5.05 7.80
C VAL A 43 -0.36 -6.50 7.35
N ASP A 44 -0.36 -6.71 6.04
CA ASP A 44 -0.10 -8.01 5.45
C ASP A 44 1.24 -7.97 4.73
N LEU A 45 2.14 -8.90 5.05
CA LEU A 45 3.45 -9.01 4.43
C LEU A 45 3.65 -10.40 3.86
N THR A 46 4.25 -10.49 2.67
CA THR A 46 4.65 -11.74 2.03
C THR A 46 6.09 -11.63 1.55
N THR A 47 6.85 -12.73 1.68
CA THR A 47 8.20 -12.84 1.14
C THR A 47 8.18 -13.87 0.02
N ASN A 48 8.65 -13.49 -1.18
CA ASN A 48 8.78 -14.43 -2.30
C ASN A 48 10.06 -15.28 -2.17
N ASN A 49 10.24 -16.21 -3.10
CA ASN A 49 11.41 -17.13 -3.10
C ASN A 49 12.75 -16.40 -3.30
N ASP A 50 12.74 -15.18 -3.83
CA ASP A 50 13.94 -14.35 -4.03
C ASP A 50 14.21 -13.43 -2.80
N GLY A 51 13.44 -13.60 -1.71
CA GLY A 51 13.57 -12.79 -0.50
C GLY A 51 12.98 -11.38 -0.61
N GLN A 52 12.25 -11.07 -1.68
CA GLN A 52 11.59 -9.78 -1.83
C GLN A 52 10.31 -9.75 -1.01
N ILE A 53 10.14 -8.69 -0.25
CA ILE A 53 8.95 -8.46 0.58
C ILE A 53 7.99 -7.56 -0.16
N ALA A 54 6.73 -7.99 -0.22
CA ALA A 54 5.61 -7.17 -0.64
C ALA A 54 4.60 -7.07 0.49
N GLY A 55 3.81 -6.00 0.50
CA GLY A 55 2.81 -5.86 1.57
C GLY A 55 1.70 -4.89 1.25
N THR A 56 0.69 -4.98 2.09
CA THR A 56 -0.45 -4.06 2.10
C THR A 56 -0.73 -3.59 3.52
N ILE A 57 -1.40 -2.45 3.63
CA ILE A 57 -1.85 -1.90 4.90
C ILE A 57 -3.33 -1.55 4.83
N GLY A 58 -4.03 -1.78 5.92
CA GLY A 58 -5.38 -1.32 6.19
C GLY A 58 -5.41 -0.40 7.40
N VAL A 59 -6.28 0.60 7.35
CA VAL A 59 -6.63 1.46 8.49
C VAL A 59 -8.16 1.43 8.61
N PRO A 60 -8.72 0.40 9.28
CA PRO A 60 -10.16 0.14 9.30
C PRO A 60 -11.01 1.36 9.71
N PRO A 61 -10.60 2.18 10.71
CA PRO A 61 -11.35 3.39 11.07
C PRO A 61 -11.45 4.43 9.96
N GLN A 62 -10.51 4.39 8.98
CA GLN A 62 -10.47 5.29 7.81
C GLN A 62 -11.01 4.64 6.54
N ASN A 63 -11.60 3.43 6.65
CA ASN A 63 -12.06 2.62 5.52
C ASN A 63 -10.98 2.33 4.46
N LEU A 64 -9.72 2.32 4.86
CA LEU A 64 -8.59 1.93 4.03
C LEU A 64 -8.32 0.43 4.20
N ARG A 65 -8.22 -0.31 3.07
CA ARG A 65 -8.05 -1.77 3.10
C ARG A 65 -7.12 -2.25 1.98
N GLY A 66 -6.14 -3.07 2.35
CA GLY A 66 -5.25 -3.67 1.35
C GLY A 66 -4.51 -2.64 0.50
N PHE A 67 -4.19 -1.47 1.07
CA PHE A 67 -3.47 -0.42 0.36
C PHE A 67 -2.00 -0.84 0.19
N PRO A 68 -1.42 -0.77 -1.02
CA PRO A 68 -0.06 -1.24 -1.26
C PRO A 68 0.97 -0.47 -0.45
N LEU A 69 1.92 -1.21 0.10
CA LEU A 69 3.11 -0.68 0.73
C LEU A 69 4.29 -0.64 -0.25
N VAL A 70 5.19 0.27 -0.01
CA VAL A 70 6.54 0.28 -0.56
C VAL A 70 7.49 -0.15 0.54
N ILE A 71 8.21 -1.24 0.35
CA ILE A 71 9.27 -1.68 1.25
C ILE A 71 10.53 -0.91 0.86
N GLU A 72 11.04 -0.08 1.78
CA GLU A 72 12.23 0.73 1.54
C GLU A 72 13.51 -0.01 1.94
N SER A 73 13.45 -0.76 3.03
CA SER A 73 14.56 -1.60 3.48
C SER A 73 14.08 -2.76 4.33
N ALA A 74 14.84 -3.85 4.27
CA ALA A 74 14.73 -4.99 5.17
C ALA A 74 16.15 -5.45 5.47
N ASP A 75 16.59 -5.29 6.72
CA ASP A 75 17.93 -5.68 7.16
C ASP A 75 17.83 -6.39 8.51
N GLY A 76 18.09 -7.67 8.49
CA GLY A 76 17.91 -8.52 9.64
C GLY A 76 16.47 -8.48 10.14
N ARG A 77 16.27 -7.87 11.32
CA ARG A 77 14.94 -7.68 11.93
C ARG A 77 14.34 -6.30 11.67
N ALA A 78 15.13 -5.38 11.15
CA ALA A 78 14.68 -4.03 10.87
C ALA A 78 13.93 -3.99 9.53
N LEU A 79 12.75 -3.40 9.52
CA LEU A 79 11.91 -3.25 8.34
C LEU A 79 11.40 -1.81 8.24
N THR A 80 11.71 -1.16 7.12
CA THR A 80 11.15 0.16 6.81
C THR A 80 10.19 0.06 5.64
N PHE A 81 8.98 0.53 5.84
CA PHE A 81 7.96 0.54 4.81
C PHE A 81 7.07 1.78 4.90
N ARG A 82 6.46 2.15 3.79
CA ARG A 82 5.59 3.32 3.71
C ARG A 82 4.39 3.11 2.79
N PHE A 83 3.42 4.00 2.91
CA PHE A 83 2.32 4.07 1.95
C PHE A 83 2.85 4.41 0.55
N ARG A 84 2.25 3.82 -0.48
CA ARG A 84 2.56 4.16 -1.87
C ARG A 84 2.14 5.61 -2.17
N GLY A 85 2.94 6.33 -2.96
CA GLY A 85 2.61 7.67 -3.45
C GLY A 85 2.85 8.82 -2.47
N ALA A 86 3.30 8.55 -1.24
CA ALA A 86 3.57 9.57 -0.22
C ALA A 86 5.05 9.55 0.22
N PRO A 87 6.02 9.92 -0.65
CA PRO A 87 7.44 9.88 -0.32
C PRO A 87 7.75 10.75 0.91
N GLY A 88 8.54 10.20 1.85
CA GLY A 88 8.91 10.88 3.09
C GLY A 88 7.75 11.13 4.05
N ASN A 89 6.57 10.60 3.76
CA ASN A 89 5.38 10.73 4.58
C ASN A 89 4.79 9.35 4.86
N ARG A 90 4.28 9.13 6.07
CA ARG A 90 3.68 7.86 6.51
C ARG A 90 4.63 6.67 6.41
N VAL A 91 5.79 6.80 7.06
CA VAL A 91 6.84 5.79 7.11
C VAL A 91 6.77 5.03 8.42
N PHE A 92 6.83 3.71 8.33
CA PHE A 92 7.00 2.80 9.48
C PHE A 92 8.44 2.33 9.53
N GLN A 93 9.08 2.49 10.68
CA GLN A 93 10.40 1.96 10.99
C GLN A 93 10.24 0.96 12.12
N GLY A 94 10.12 -0.31 11.75
CA GLY A 94 9.81 -1.39 12.68
C GLY A 94 10.98 -2.32 12.94
N VAL A 95 10.94 -2.98 14.08
CA VAL A 95 11.83 -4.07 14.44
C VAL A 95 10.98 -5.29 14.80
N LEU A 96 11.24 -6.39 14.09
CA LEU A 96 10.65 -7.68 14.38
C LEU A 96 11.31 -8.29 15.63
N ALA A 97 10.52 -8.74 16.58
CA ALA A 97 11.05 -9.41 17.77
C ALA A 97 11.67 -10.78 17.44
N ASP A 98 12.52 -11.29 18.35
CA ASP A 98 13.20 -12.58 18.15
C ASP A 98 12.25 -13.76 18.01
N ASP A 99 11.08 -13.68 18.65
CA ASP A 99 10.02 -14.68 18.55
C ASP A 99 9.28 -14.69 17.20
N GLY A 100 9.49 -13.64 16.38
CA GLY A 100 8.85 -13.47 15.09
C GLY A 100 7.34 -13.21 15.14
N VAL A 101 6.76 -12.96 16.33
CA VAL A 101 5.30 -12.77 16.48
C VAL A 101 4.90 -11.35 16.88
N SER A 102 5.86 -10.47 17.15
CA SER A 102 5.62 -9.06 17.41
C SER A 102 6.55 -8.16 16.61
N MET A 103 6.07 -6.98 16.21
CA MET A 103 6.80 -5.93 15.52
C MET A 103 6.43 -4.60 16.17
N SER A 104 7.43 -3.79 16.50
CA SER A 104 7.18 -2.46 17.05
C SER A 104 8.21 -1.47 16.57
N GLY A 105 7.90 -0.18 16.67
CA GLY A 105 8.78 0.88 16.20
C GLY A 105 8.08 2.21 16.09
N ASP A 106 8.55 3.04 15.16
CA ASP A 106 8.10 4.40 14.97
C ASP A 106 7.33 4.55 13.65
N PHE A 107 6.18 5.21 13.72
CA PHE A 107 5.43 5.72 12.58
C PHE A 107 5.67 7.21 12.47
N ILE A 108 6.20 7.63 11.33
CA ILE A 108 6.57 9.03 11.07
C ILE A 108 5.60 9.60 10.05
N GLN A 109 4.91 10.69 10.41
CA GLN A 109 4.01 11.39 9.51
C GLN A 109 4.12 12.89 9.72
N SER A 110 4.37 13.66 8.65
CA SER A 110 4.41 15.13 8.66
C SER A 110 5.36 15.71 9.75
N GLY A 111 6.46 15.01 10.03
CA GLY A 111 7.44 15.40 11.06
C GLY A 111 7.09 14.96 12.48
N PHE A 112 5.94 14.35 12.71
CA PHE A 112 5.58 13.75 13.99
C PHE A 112 5.99 12.28 14.02
N THR A 113 6.54 11.85 15.14
CA THR A 113 6.87 10.46 15.42
C THR A 113 5.90 9.90 16.45
N MET A 114 5.27 8.78 16.13
CA MET A 114 4.30 8.07 16.97
C MET A 114 4.74 6.62 17.08
N HIS A 115 4.59 6.02 18.26
CA HIS A 115 4.89 4.61 18.43
C HIS A 115 3.83 3.73 17.75
N PHE A 116 4.25 2.59 17.18
CA PHE A 116 3.34 1.55 16.74
C PHE A 116 3.74 0.17 17.28
N ALA A 117 2.77 -0.68 17.47
CA ALA A 117 2.99 -2.07 17.85
C ALA A 117 1.99 -2.98 17.12
N LEU A 118 2.51 -4.07 16.55
CA LEU A 118 1.76 -5.06 15.79
C LEU A 118 2.05 -6.45 16.34
N SER A 119 1.03 -7.31 16.34
CA SER A 119 1.13 -8.74 16.65
C SER A 119 0.76 -9.55 15.41
N ARG A 120 1.50 -10.62 15.14
CA ARG A 120 1.18 -11.56 14.06
C ARG A 120 -0.01 -12.40 14.47
N THR A 121 -1.10 -12.34 13.72
CA THR A 121 -2.35 -13.04 14.02
C THR A 121 -2.65 -14.17 13.02
N GLY A 122 -1.89 -14.26 11.92
CA GLY A 122 -2.10 -15.33 10.95
C GLY A 122 -1.22 -15.24 9.71
N ALA A 123 -1.58 -15.98 8.68
CA ALA A 123 -0.97 -15.88 7.36
C ALA A 123 -1.43 -14.60 6.64
N ALA A 124 -0.57 -14.04 5.79
CA ALA A 124 -0.88 -12.85 5.01
C ALA A 124 -2.16 -13.01 4.18
N GLN A 125 -2.96 -11.97 4.12
CA GLN A 125 -4.26 -11.91 3.42
C GLN A 125 -4.18 -10.89 2.27
N ILE A 126 -3.29 -11.14 1.32
CA ILE A 126 -3.13 -10.29 0.14
C ILE A 126 -3.89 -10.93 -1.02
N ASP A 127 -4.91 -10.24 -1.50
CA ASP A 127 -5.62 -10.68 -2.70
C ASP A 127 -4.71 -10.57 -3.93
N PRO A 128 -4.72 -11.56 -4.81
CA PRO A 128 -3.99 -11.48 -6.07
C PRO A 128 -4.53 -10.31 -6.92
N PRO A 129 -3.67 -9.60 -7.66
CA PRO A 129 -4.11 -8.51 -8.50
C PRO A 129 -5.06 -9.02 -9.59
N ILE A 130 -6.15 -8.27 -9.82
CA ILE A 130 -7.08 -8.55 -10.91
C ILE A 130 -6.46 -8.04 -12.20
N LYS A 131 -6.27 -8.91 -13.19
CA LYS A 131 -5.86 -8.51 -14.53
C LYS A 131 -7.06 -7.93 -15.27
N SER A 132 -7.07 -6.63 -15.48
CA SER A 132 -8.07 -5.94 -16.28
C SER A 132 -7.76 -6.10 -17.78
N ALA A 133 -8.79 -6.24 -18.61
CA ALA A 133 -8.59 -6.25 -20.06
C ALA A 133 -8.00 -4.91 -20.55
N PRO A 134 -7.31 -4.89 -21.71
CA PRO A 134 -6.78 -3.66 -22.27
C PRO A 134 -7.91 -2.65 -22.53
N ILE A 135 -7.60 -1.39 -22.33
CA ILE A 135 -8.48 -0.25 -22.64
C ILE A 135 -8.14 0.33 -24.02
N ALA A 136 -9.06 1.08 -24.58
CA ALA A 136 -8.84 1.82 -25.81
C ALA A 136 -7.65 2.79 -25.65
N LYS A 137 -6.81 2.86 -26.67
CA LYS A 137 -5.55 3.65 -26.63
C LYS A 137 -5.79 5.14 -26.32
N GLU A 138 -6.91 5.67 -26.79
CA GLU A 138 -7.33 7.05 -26.49
C GLU A 138 -7.62 7.30 -25.01
N LEU A 139 -7.75 6.27 -24.18
CA LEU A 139 -7.92 6.42 -22.74
C LEU A 139 -6.61 6.42 -21.97
N GLU A 140 -5.52 5.97 -22.57
CA GLU A 140 -4.22 5.96 -21.92
C GLU A 140 -3.72 7.37 -21.58
N GLY A 141 -2.98 7.49 -20.49
CA GLY A 141 -2.32 8.71 -20.05
C GLY A 141 -3.05 9.44 -18.93
N PRO A 142 -2.65 10.70 -18.68
CA PRO A 142 -3.13 11.46 -17.54
C PRO A 142 -4.45 12.17 -17.81
N TRP A 143 -5.28 12.19 -16.76
CA TRP A 143 -6.55 12.87 -16.68
C TRP A 143 -6.58 13.69 -15.39
N SER A 144 -7.32 14.78 -15.37
CA SER A 144 -7.55 15.59 -14.18
C SER A 144 -9.02 15.91 -13.98
N ALA A 145 -9.44 15.99 -12.73
CA ALA A 145 -10.76 16.40 -12.34
C ALA A 145 -10.71 17.32 -11.12
N THR A 146 -11.76 18.11 -10.93
CA THR A 146 -11.96 18.88 -9.70
C THR A 146 -13.12 18.27 -8.94
N LEU A 147 -12.86 17.76 -7.75
CA LEU A 147 -13.89 17.33 -6.83
C LEU A 147 -14.48 18.56 -6.14
N GLU A 148 -15.72 18.88 -6.49
CA GLU A 148 -16.48 19.91 -5.81
C GLU A 148 -17.27 19.23 -4.71
N GLY A 149 -16.78 19.26 -3.49
CA GLY A 149 -17.36 18.46 -2.44
C GLY A 149 -17.76 19.22 -1.20
N THR A 150 -18.81 18.72 -0.60
CA THR A 150 -19.37 19.01 0.70
C THR A 150 -18.46 18.60 1.87
N TYR A 151 -17.27 18.05 1.60
CA TYR A 151 -16.30 17.71 2.63
C TYR A 151 -15.50 18.94 3.04
N GLN A 152 -15.77 19.42 4.25
CA GLN A 152 -15.00 20.45 4.94
C GLN A 152 -14.86 21.78 4.18
N ASN A 153 -15.86 22.64 4.30
CA ASN A 153 -15.78 24.06 3.95
C ASN A 153 -15.68 24.43 2.46
N GLY A 154 -16.21 23.63 1.53
CA GLY A 154 -16.25 23.98 0.11
C GLY A 154 -14.91 24.03 -0.60
N ILE A 155 -13.88 23.39 -0.06
CA ILE A 155 -12.56 23.32 -0.67
C ILE A 155 -12.61 22.43 -1.93
N LYS A 156 -12.33 23.03 -3.09
CA LYS A 156 -12.15 22.30 -4.34
C LYS A 156 -10.84 21.50 -4.26
N ARG A 157 -10.91 20.20 -4.54
CA ARG A 157 -9.73 19.33 -4.59
C ARG A 157 -9.49 18.83 -6.00
N GLN A 158 -8.27 18.94 -6.46
CA GLN A 158 -7.87 18.31 -7.70
C GLN A 158 -7.65 16.80 -7.47
N VAL A 159 -8.05 16.01 -8.45
CA VAL A 159 -7.84 14.57 -8.50
C VAL A 159 -7.25 14.24 -9.87
N PHE A 160 -6.22 13.42 -9.87
CA PHE A 160 -5.53 12.97 -11.07
C PHE A 160 -5.77 11.48 -11.26
N LEU A 161 -6.12 11.10 -12.49
CA LEU A 161 -6.27 9.70 -12.90
C LEU A 161 -5.21 9.42 -13.96
N THR A 162 -4.49 8.32 -13.83
CA THR A 162 -3.59 7.81 -14.87
C THR A 162 -4.04 6.42 -15.27
N LEU A 163 -4.18 6.19 -16.57
CA LEU A 163 -4.55 4.90 -17.16
C LEU A 163 -3.45 4.46 -18.12
N ALA A 164 -3.13 3.17 -18.15
CA ALA A 164 -2.12 2.60 -19.04
C ALA A 164 -2.50 1.18 -19.46
N ASN A 165 -2.13 0.81 -20.69
CA ASN A 165 -2.05 -0.57 -21.12
C ASN A 165 -0.65 -1.10 -20.84
N GLU A 166 -0.56 -2.32 -20.35
CA GLU A 166 0.69 -3.00 -20.04
C GLU A 166 1.14 -3.90 -21.20
N PRO A 167 2.44 -4.22 -21.31
CA PRO A 167 2.94 -5.09 -22.37
C PRO A 167 2.34 -6.51 -22.37
N ASP A 168 1.81 -6.97 -21.23
CA ASP A 168 1.16 -8.28 -21.10
C ASP A 168 -0.30 -8.29 -21.57
N GLY A 169 -0.78 -7.19 -22.14
CA GLY A 169 -2.15 -7.03 -22.62
C GLY A 169 -3.17 -6.74 -21.53
N SER A 170 -2.74 -6.45 -20.31
CA SER A 170 -3.61 -5.93 -19.25
C SER A 170 -3.65 -4.40 -19.24
N SER A 171 -4.57 -3.84 -18.46
CA SER A 171 -4.58 -2.41 -18.15
C SER A 171 -4.44 -2.14 -16.67
N THR A 172 -3.81 -1.03 -16.34
CA THR A 172 -3.58 -0.54 -14.99
C THR A 172 -3.96 0.93 -14.87
N GLY A 173 -4.06 1.40 -13.64
CA GLY A 173 -4.27 2.82 -13.40
C GLY A 173 -4.16 3.18 -11.93
N THR A 174 -4.03 4.48 -11.69
CA THR A 174 -3.96 5.07 -10.35
C THR A 174 -4.79 6.33 -10.27
N VAL A 175 -5.31 6.60 -9.09
CA VAL A 175 -5.93 7.88 -8.75
C VAL A 175 -5.09 8.54 -7.67
N PHE A 176 -4.63 9.77 -7.94
CA PHE A 176 -3.82 10.55 -7.02
C PHE A 176 -4.59 11.78 -6.54
N ASN A 177 -4.63 11.97 -5.22
CA ASN A 177 -5.18 13.14 -4.58
C ASN A 177 -4.05 13.90 -3.86
N PRO A 178 -3.63 15.09 -4.33
CA PRO A 178 -2.56 15.85 -3.68
C PRO A 178 -2.87 16.24 -2.23
N GLY A 179 -4.15 16.29 -1.85
CA GLY A 179 -4.56 16.71 -0.51
C GLY A 179 -4.15 15.72 0.60
N ASP A 180 -4.09 14.43 0.29
CA ASP A 180 -3.65 13.37 1.20
C ASP A 180 -2.34 12.70 0.75
N GLY A 181 -1.88 13.00 -0.48
CA GLY A 181 -0.65 12.46 -1.05
C GLY A 181 -0.70 10.96 -1.36
N LEU A 182 -1.87 10.33 -1.31
CA LEU A 182 -2.00 8.91 -1.61
C LEU A 182 -2.16 8.68 -3.12
N GLU A 183 -1.46 7.67 -3.62
CA GLU A 183 -1.64 7.13 -4.95
C GLU A 183 -2.44 5.83 -4.85
N VAL A 184 -3.76 5.95 -5.01
CA VAL A 184 -4.70 4.83 -4.88
C VAL A 184 -4.65 3.98 -6.16
N PRO A 185 -4.26 2.71 -6.10
CA PRO A 185 -4.30 1.85 -7.26
C PRO A 185 -5.74 1.51 -7.63
N ILE A 186 -6.00 1.41 -8.93
CA ILE A 186 -7.27 0.90 -9.45
C ILE A 186 -7.19 -0.62 -9.44
N ALA A 187 -8.05 -1.25 -8.65
CA ALA A 187 -8.08 -2.70 -8.49
C ALA A 187 -8.60 -3.42 -9.74
N SER A 188 -9.57 -2.82 -10.44
CA SER A 188 -10.00 -3.31 -11.75
C SER A 188 -10.53 -2.17 -12.62
N ILE A 189 -10.29 -2.31 -13.93
CA ILE A 189 -10.76 -1.42 -14.98
C ILE A 189 -11.63 -2.23 -15.91
N LYS A 190 -12.85 -1.74 -16.19
CA LYS A 190 -13.74 -2.32 -17.18
C LYS A 190 -14.15 -1.23 -18.16
N GLN A 191 -13.90 -1.46 -19.43
CA GLN A 191 -14.38 -0.63 -20.52
C GLN A 191 -15.39 -1.42 -21.36
N ASP A 192 -16.54 -0.83 -21.64
CA ASP A 192 -17.54 -1.34 -22.59
C ASP A 192 -18.01 -0.18 -23.47
N ALA A 193 -17.59 -0.21 -24.73
CA ALA A 193 -17.75 0.89 -25.67
C ALA A 193 -17.29 2.23 -25.07
N SER A 194 -18.20 3.20 -24.89
CA SER A 194 -17.86 4.49 -24.25
C SER A 194 -17.94 4.47 -22.73
N SER A 195 -18.41 3.39 -22.11
CA SER A 195 -18.52 3.30 -20.65
C SER A 195 -17.23 2.81 -20.03
N ILE A 196 -16.83 3.41 -18.91
CA ILE A 196 -15.68 2.96 -18.10
C ILE A 196 -16.07 2.84 -16.63
N THR A 197 -15.63 1.78 -15.98
CA THR A 197 -15.79 1.56 -14.54
C THR A 197 -14.43 1.28 -13.93
N LEU A 198 -14.10 1.99 -12.85
CA LEU A 198 -12.87 1.90 -12.10
C LEU A 198 -13.20 1.48 -10.66
N ASP A 199 -12.62 0.37 -10.20
CA ASP A 199 -12.75 -0.10 -8.82
C ASP A 199 -11.57 0.42 -7.98
N LEU A 200 -11.85 1.26 -7.00
CA LEU A 200 -10.88 1.77 -6.04
C LEU A 200 -11.03 1.05 -4.70
N LYS A 201 -10.96 -0.28 -4.74
CA LYS A 201 -11.17 -1.19 -3.61
C LYS A 201 -10.44 -0.73 -2.34
N ALA A 202 -9.20 -0.27 -2.46
CA ALA A 202 -8.37 0.12 -1.32
C ALA A 202 -8.98 1.25 -0.47
N VAL A 203 -9.83 2.08 -1.05
CA VAL A 203 -10.54 3.17 -0.35
C VAL A 203 -12.06 2.92 -0.27
N GLY A 204 -12.50 1.71 -0.66
CA GLY A 204 -13.93 1.37 -0.68
C GLY A 204 -14.75 2.24 -1.63
N GLY A 205 -14.15 2.66 -2.75
CA GLY A 205 -14.75 3.53 -3.74
C GLY A 205 -14.81 2.91 -5.13
N ALA A 206 -15.66 3.47 -5.98
CA ALA A 206 -15.76 3.13 -7.40
C ALA A 206 -16.11 4.37 -8.22
N TYR A 207 -15.62 4.42 -9.44
CA TYR A 207 -15.99 5.44 -10.42
C TYR A 207 -16.65 4.78 -11.63
N SER A 208 -17.75 5.36 -12.09
CA SER A 208 -18.41 4.95 -13.34
C SER A 208 -18.64 6.17 -14.20
N GLY A 209 -18.23 6.12 -15.47
CA GLY A 209 -18.33 7.26 -16.37
C GLY A 209 -18.50 6.86 -17.83
N ARG A 210 -18.73 7.86 -18.65
CA ARG A 210 -18.80 7.77 -20.12
C ARG A 210 -17.77 8.71 -20.74
N VAL A 211 -17.04 8.17 -21.69
CA VAL A 211 -16.10 8.91 -22.53
C VAL A 211 -16.90 9.63 -23.63
N ASN A 212 -16.61 10.90 -23.87
CA ASN A 212 -17.17 11.63 -25.00
C ASN A 212 -16.61 11.14 -26.35
N ALA A 213 -17.24 11.51 -27.46
CA ALA A 213 -16.83 11.08 -28.79
C ALA A 213 -15.41 11.49 -29.17
N GLU A 214 -14.94 12.62 -28.64
CA GLU A 214 -13.61 13.18 -28.90
C GLU A 214 -12.52 12.53 -28.03
N GLY A 215 -12.85 11.67 -27.06
CA GLY A 215 -11.90 11.06 -26.15
C GLY A 215 -11.21 12.04 -25.19
N THR A 216 -11.81 13.20 -24.93
CA THR A 216 -11.24 14.31 -24.14
C THR A 216 -11.87 14.46 -22.75
N GLU A 217 -13.04 13.90 -22.55
CA GLU A 217 -13.76 13.94 -21.26
C GLU A 217 -14.31 12.58 -20.89
N ILE A 218 -14.32 12.29 -19.58
CA ILE A 218 -15.02 11.17 -18.96
C ILE A 218 -16.00 11.76 -17.94
N VAL A 219 -17.26 11.80 -18.28
CA VAL A 219 -18.32 12.32 -17.40
C VAL A 219 -18.87 11.18 -16.58
N GLY A 220 -18.86 11.29 -15.26
CA GLY A 220 -19.27 10.18 -14.41
C GLY A 220 -19.54 10.55 -12.96
N THR A 221 -19.53 9.50 -12.15
CA THR A 221 -19.86 9.57 -10.74
C THR A 221 -18.87 8.72 -9.95
N PHE A 222 -18.31 9.29 -8.90
CA PHE A 222 -17.55 8.58 -7.89
C PHE A 222 -18.46 8.23 -6.70
N ILE A 223 -18.43 6.99 -6.27
CA ILE A 223 -19.22 6.48 -5.13
C ILE A 223 -18.23 5.96 -4.07
N GLN A 224 -18.43 6.38 -2.82
CA GLN A 224 -17.67 5.87 -1.67
C GLN A 224 -18.59 5.82 -0.44
N GLY A 225 -18.89 4.62 0.03
CA GLY A 225 -19.89 4.43 1.08
C GLY A 225 -21.25 4.97 0.62
N THR A 226 -21.79 5.95 1.36
CA THR A 226 -23.04 6.65 1.02
C THR A 226 -22.82 7.91 0.18
N ALA A 227 -21.59 8.33 -0.03
CA ALA A 227 -21.27 9.51 -0.82
C ALA A 227 -21.36 9.20 -2.32
N VAL A 228 -22.09 10.05 -3.06
CA VAL A 228 -22.25 9.99 -4.50
C VAL A 228 -21.86 11.35 -5.07
N LEU A 229 -20.73 11.41 -5.76
CA LEU A 229 -20.12 12.65 -6.18
C LEU A 229 -19.98 12.69 -7.71
N PRO A 230 -20.65 13.63 -8.40
CA PRO A 230 -20.38 13.89 -9.81
C PRO A 230 -18.90 14.23 -10.01
N LEU A 231 -18.25 13.59 -10.97
CA LEU A 231 -16.84 13.80 -11.25
C LEU A 231 -16.58 13.67 -12.74
N THR A 232 -16.08 14.74 -13.34
CA THR A 232 -15.71 14.77 -14.76
C THR A 232 -14.21 14.87 -14.89
N PHE A 233 -13.59 13.83 -15.43
CA PHE A 233 -12.19 13.84 -15.82
C PHE A 233 -12.01 14.46 -17.19
N ARG A 234 -10.99 15.34 -17.33
CA ARG A 234 -10.57 15.92 -18.59
C ARG A 234 -9.13 15.54 -18.89
N ARG A 235 -8.81 15.40 -20.17
CA ARG A 235 -7.43 15.18 -20.59
C ARG A 235 -6.52 16.22 -19.97
N SER A 236 -5.48 15.76 -19.30
CA SER A 236 -4.43 16.63 -18.80
C SER A 236 -3.36 16.81 -19.88
N THR A 237 -3.08 18.06 -20.25
CA THR A 237 -2.04 18.40 -21.25
C THR A 237 -0.68 18.66 -20.60
N GLY A 238 -0.57 18.55 -19.27
CA GLY A 238 0.63 18.81 -18.48
C GLY A 238 1.21 17.58 -17.83
N ASN A 239 2.53 17.57 -17.67
CA ASN A 239 3.27 16.55 -16.92
C ASN A 239 2.92 16.71 -15.44
N THR A 240 2.02 15.89 -14.92
CA THR A 240 1.66 15.85 -13.49
C THR A 240 2.74 15.07 -12.73
N ARG A 241 3.78 15.74 -12.33
CA ARG A 241 4.71 15.32 -11.26
C ARG A 241 4.92 16.47 -10.31
#